data_9a0e2b731757f799be15292da3ae3593
#
_entry.id   9a0e2b731757f799be15292da3ae3593
#
_cell.length_a   1.000
_cell.length_b   1.000
_cell.length_c   1.000
_cell.angle_alpha   90.00
_cell.angle_beta   90.00
_cell.angle_gamma   90.00
#
_symmetry.space_group_name_H-M   'P 1'
#
loop_
_entity.id
_entity.type
_entity.pdbx_description
1 polymer ?
#
loop_
_entity_poly.entity_id
_entity_poly.type
_entity_poly.pdbx_seq_one_letter_code
_entity_poly.pdbx_strand_id
1 'polypeptide(L)'
;MTEEQTIEQMAMELIAEECRITTDEIVEYPPTALSLGEKIISTKDGDLKIPIPIGTYGNFSFVQAPPKTKKTFFISLLAGVYLSGKNNYGGDIMGHRNERCLIHFDTEQGFWHSQRVFKKVEDMAGFKDLGCYQTYALRTINYKQRLR
;
A
#
# COMPACT_ATOMS: atom_id res chain seq x y z
N MET A 1 -17.25 -21.83 33.96
CA MET A 1 -16.86 -21.39 32.62
C MET A 1 -18.10 -21.52 31.76
N THR A 2 -18.56 -20.45 31.14
CA THR A 2 -19.74 -20.50 30.28
C THR A 2 -19.34 -21.05 28.92
N GLU A 3 -20.30 -21.59 28.16
CA GLU A 3 -20.08 -22.14 26.82
C GLU A 3 -19.43 -21.09 25.89
N GLU A 4 -19.81 -19.84 26.03
CA GLU A 4 -19.29 -18.67 25.31
C GLU A 4 -17.78 -18.40 25.63
N GLN A 5 -17.37 -18.50 26.90
CA GLN A 5 -15.97 -18.39 27.33
C GLN A 5 -15.10 -19.52 26.76
N THR A 6 -15.68 -20.71 26.60
CA THR A 6 -14.97 -21.85 26.02
C THR A 6 -14.74 -21.66 24.52
N ILE A 7 -15.71 -21.11 23.77
CA ILE A 7 -15.60 -20.81 22.34
C ILE A 7 -14.57 -19.70 22.09
N GLU A 8 -14.59 -18.62 22.88
CA GLU A 8 -13.60 -17.55 22.79
C GLU A 8 -12.18 -18.04 23.07
N GLN A 9 -12.00 -18.89 24.06
CA GLN A 9 -10.70 -19.47 24.37
C GLN A 9 -10.17 -20.36 23.26
N MET A 10 -11.01 -21.24 22.70
CA MET A 10 -10.64 -22.09 21.55
C MET A 10 -10.30 -21.26 20.31
N ALA A 11 -11.03 -20.17 20.05
CA ALA A 11 -10.75 -19.27 18.93
C ALA A 11 -9.40 -18.55 19.11
N MET A 12 -9.09 -18.11 20.33
CA MET A 12 -7.79 -17.48 20.66
C MET A 12 -6.63 -18.46 20.52
N GLU A 13 -6.79 -19.71 20.94
CA GLU A 13 -5.78 -20.76 20.81
C GLU A 13 -5.50 -21.09 19.32
N LEU A 14 -6.54 -21.21 18.49
CA LEU A 14 -6.43 -21.42 17.05
C LEU A 14 -5.70 -20.25 16.36
N ILE A 15 -6.07 -19.01 16.69
CA ILE A 15 -5.40 -17.81 16.14
C ILE A 15 -3.92 -17.76 16.58
N ALA A 16 -3.63 -18.09 17.83
CA ALA A 16 -2.26 -18.10 18.34
C ALA A 16 -1.40 -19.16 17.64
N GLU A 17 -1.97 -20.30 17.29
CA GLU A 17 -1.27 -21.38 16.58
C GLU A 17 -1.05 -21.03 15.10
N GLU A 18 -2.04 -20.44 14.41
CA GLU A 18 -1.92 -19.95 13.04
C GLU A 18 -0.91 -18.79 12.89
N CYS A 19 -0.76 -17.96 13.92
CA CYS A 19 0.19 -16.83 13.93
C CYS A 19 1.59 -17.22 14.40
N ARG A 20 1.82 -18.46 14.85
CA ARG A 20 3.10 -18.91 15.36
C ARG A 20 4.07 -19.20 14.22
N ILE A 21 5.18 -18.46 14.21
CA ILE A 21 6.28 -18.69 13.27
C ILE A 21 7.45 -19.27 14.04
N THR A 22 8.03 -20.37 13.56
CA THR A 22 9.24 -20.95 14.12
C THR A 22 10.47 -20.44 13.35
N THR A 23 11.63 -20.34 14.01
CA THR A 23 12.85 -19.75 13.42
C THR A 23 13.48 -20.61 12.32
N ASP A 24 13.08 -21.86 12.21
CA ASP A 24 13.50 -22.83 11.18
C ASP A 24 12.55 -22.89 9.99
N GLU A 25 11.42 -22.19 10.07
CA GLU A 25 10.45 -22.08 8.97
C GLU A 25 10.96 -21.14 7.88
N ILE A 26 10.90 -21.59 6.63
CA ILE A 26 11.25 -20.76 5.47
C ILE A 26 10.02 -19.96 5.06
N VAL A 27 10.00 -18.67 5.43
CA VAL A 27 8.95 -17.75 5.02
C VAL A 27 9.37 -17.04 3.75
N GLU A 28 8.50 -17.06 2.73
CA GLU A 28 8.74 -16.35 1.47
C GLU A 28 8.77 -14.83 1.68
N TYR A 29 9.71 -14.18 0.97
CA TYR A 29 9.76 -12.71 0.99
C TYR A 29 8.50 -12.13 0.33
N PRO A 30 7.81 -11.16 0.97
CA PRO A 30 6.57 -10.61 0.44
C PRO A 30 6.81 -9.89 -0.90
N PRO A 31 5.87 -10.00 -1.86
CA PRO A 31 6.02 -9.35 -3.15
C PRO A 31 6.19 -7.84 -3.03
N THR A 32 7.06 -7.26 -3.84
CA THR A 32 7.30 -5.82 -3.89
C THR A 32 6.07 -5.08 -4.43
N ALA A 33 5.65 -4.02 -3.75
CA ALA A 33 4.60 -3.10 -4.21
C ALA A 33 5.18 -1.84 -4.85
N LEU A 34 6.24 -1.29 -4.25
CA LEU A 34 7.00 -0.14 -4.73
C LEU A 34 8.50 -0.41 -4.57
N SER A 35 9.31 -0.04 -5.56
CA SER A 35 10.76 -0.13 -5.51
C SER A 35 11.44 1.19 -5.84
N LEU A 36 12.70 1.34 -5.40
CA LEU A 36 13.58 2.44 -5.76
C LEU A 36 14.86 1.87 -6.38
N GLY A 37 14.93 1.93 -7.70
CA GLY A 37 16.04 1.37 -8.45
C GLY A 37 16.08 -0.15 -8.44
N GLU A 38 17.17 -0.69 -8.97
CA GLU A 38 17.41 -2.13 -9.08
C GLU A 38 18.80 -2.48 -8.55
N LYS A 39 18.92 -3.61 -7.88
CA LYS A 39 20.21 -4.22 -7.53
C LYS A 39 20.55 -5.28 -8.57
N ILE A 40 21.77 -5.23 -9.10
CA ILE A 40 22.28 -6.24 -10.03
C ILE A 40 22.99 -7.33 -9.20
N ILE A 41 22.59 -8.56 -9.38
CA ILE A 41 23.24 -9.74 -8.79
C ILE A 41 23.76 -10.59 -9.94
N SER A 42 25.10 -10.71 -10.03
CA SER A 42 25.73 -11.58 -11.02
C SER A 42 25.57 -13.03 -10.61
N THR A 43 24.94 -13.82 -11.46
CA THR A 43 24.76 -15.26 -11.30
C THR A 43 25.54 -16.00 -12.38
N LYS A 44 25.62 -17.35 -12.28
CA LYS A 44 26.28 -18.18 -13.30
C LYS A 44 25.59 -18.12 -14.66
N ASP A 45 24.30 -17.78 -14.67
CA ASP A 45 23.45 -17.74 -15.86
C ASP A 45 23.27 -16.32 -16.42
N GLY A 46 23.97 -15.32 -15.83
CA GLY A 46 23.92 -13.90 -16.21
C GLY A 46 23.55 -12.96 -15.06
N ASP A 47 23.42 -11.68 -15.37
CA ASP A 47 23.07 -10.65 -14.40
C ASP A 47 21.56 -10.61 -14.16
N LEU A 48 21.17 -10.83 -12.91
CA LEU A 48 19.78 -10.72 -12.45
C LEU A 48 19.54 -9.34 -11.84
N LYS A 49 18.55 -8.62 -12.37
CA LYS A 49 18.11 -7.34 -11.82
C LYS A 49 16.97 -7.56 -10.84
N ILE A 50 17.18 -7.15 -9.60
CA ILE A 50 16.19 -7.27 -8.52
C ILE A 50 15.78 -5.88 -8.07
N PRO A 51 14.46 -5.55 -8.05
CA PRO A 51 13.99 -4.27 -7.55
C PRO A 51 14.34 -4.09 -6.07
N ILE A 52 14.80 -2.90 -5.68
CA ILE A 52 15.06 -2.57 -4.27
C ILE A 52 13.73 -2.12 -3.65
N PRO A 53 13.09 -2.91 -2.77
CA PRO A 53 11.77 -2.60 -2.26
C PRO A 53 11.79 -1.43 -1.27
N ILE A 54 10.86 -0.48 -1.44
CA ILE A 54 10.54 0.57 -0.46
C ILE A 54 9.15 0.36 0.14
N GLY A 55 8.37 -0.56 -0.42
CA GLY A 55 7.08 -1.01 0.08
C GLY A 55 6.77 -2.40 -0.44
N THR A 56 6.27 -3.27 0.42
CA THR A 56 5.88 -4.66 0.09
C THR A 56 4.42 -4.90 0.42
N TYR A 57 3.81 -5.88 -0.24
CA TYR A 57 2.44 -6.31 0.10
C TYR A 57 2.43 -7.00 1.48
N GLY A 58 1.31 -6.88 2.19
CA GLY A 58 1.18 -7.41 3.55
C GLY A 58 1.84 -6.57 4.64
N ASN A 59 2.51 -5.47 4.28
CA ASN A 59 3.14 -4.55 5.22
C ASN A 59 2.51 -3.15 5.14
N PHE A 60 2.81 -2.32 6.13
CA PHE A 60 2.40 -0.91 6.16
C PHE A 60 3.62 -0.01 6.22
N SER A 61 3.47 1.21 5.71
CA SER A 61 4.51 2.23 5.73
C SER A 61 3.94 3.56 6.20
N PHE A 62 4.76 4.37 6.85
CA PHE A 62 4.40 5.72 7.28
C PHE A 62 5.21 6.75 6.51
N VAL A 63 4.52 7.82 6.10
CA VAL A 63 5.16 9.05 5.63
C VAL A 63 4.92 10.15 6.65
N GLN A 64 5.96 10.49 7.39
CA GLN A 64 5.92 11.56 8.37
C GLN A 64 6.68 12.79 7.85
N ALA A 65 6.07 13.95 7.96
CA ALA A 65 6.69 15.21 7.59
C ALA A 65 6.01 16.38 8.31
N PRO A 66 6.71 17.49 8.59
CA PRO A 66 6.11 18.70 9.15
C PRO A 66 4.96 19.24 8.29
N PRO A 67 4.07 20.08 8.84
CA PRO A 67 3.04 20.75 8.06
C PRO A 67 3.64 21.56 6.88
N LYS A 68 2.91 21.64 5.76
CA LYS A 68 3.30 22.37 4.53
C LYS A 68 4.52 21.83 3.76
N THR A 69 5.00 20.64 4.05
CA THR A 69 6.14 19.99 3.35
C THR A 69 5.74 19.19 2.10
N LYS A 70 4.57 19.44 1.54
CA LYS A 70 4.05 18.78 0.33
C LYS A 70 3.87 17.24 0.48
N LYS A 71 3.63 16.76 1.70
CA LYS A 71 3.39 15.34 2.00
C LYS A 71 2.32 14.72 1.08
N THR A 72 1.17 15.40 0.92
CA THR A 72 0.07 14.94 0.03
C THR A 72 0.54 14.80 -1.42
N PHE A 73 1.39 15.71 -1.90
CA PHE A 73 1.95 15.60 -3.24
C PHE A 73 2.84 14.35 -3.40
N PHE A 74 3.68 14.08 -2.41
CA PHE A 74 4.53 12.89 -2.41
C PHE A 74 3.71 11.60 -2.38
N ILE A 75 2.65 11.52 -1.55
CA ILE A 75 1.73 10.38 -1.53
C ILE A 75 1.01 10.23 -2.88
N SER A 76 0.58 11.34 -3.50
CA SER A 76 -0.02 11.29 -4.84
C SER A 76 0.95 10.77 -5.90
N LEU A 77 2.23 11.13 -5.80
CA LEU A 77 3.27 10.61 -6.68
C LEU A 77 3.44 9.11 -6.51
N LEU A 78 3.56 8.61 -5.28
CA LEU A 78 3.67 7.18 -5.01
C LEU A 78 2.45 6.40 -5.53
N ALA A 79 1.25 6.94 -5.31
CA ALA A 79 0.02 6.36 -5.83
C ALA A 79 -0.01 6.32 -7.37
N GLY A 80 0.38 7.42 -8.03
CA GLY A 80 0.49 7.49 -9.48
C GLY A 80 1.51 6.50 -10.06
N VAL A 81 2.69 6.39 -9.41
CA VAL A 81 3.73 5.42 -9.78
C VAL A 81 3.23 3.97 -9.59
N TYR A 82 2.56 3.69 -8.48
CA TYR A 82 1.99 2.37 -8.23
C TYR A 82 0.99 1.97 -9.31
N LEU A 83 0.12 2.90 -9.72
CA LEU A 83 -0.89 2.65 -10.75
C LEU A 83 -0.30 2.45 -12.14
N SER A 84 0.68 3.28 -12.54
CA SER A 84 1.28 3.26 -13.87
C SER A 84 2.44 2.27 -14.03
N GLY A 85 3.00 1.79 -12.93
CA GLY A 85 4.20 0.94 -12.93
C GLY A 85 5.51 1.71 -13.10
N LYS A 86 5.48 3.03 -13.36
CA LYS A 86 6.66 3.87 -13.58
C LYS A 86 6.46 5.29 -13.08
N ASN A 87 7.55 6.00 -12.83
CA ASN A 87 7.51 7.42 -12.52
C ASN A 87 7.52 8.26 -13.81
N ASN A 88 6.37 8.77 -14.21
CA ASN A 88 6.20 9.61 -15.42
C ASN A 88 6.89 10.98 -15.31
N TYR A 89 7.35 11.37 -14.11
CA TYR A 89 8.10 12.62 -13.87
C TYR A 89 9.61 12.40 -13.78
N GLY A 90 10.09 11.18 -14.09
CA GLY A 90 11.49 10.78 -13.97
C GLY A 90 11.85 10.24 -12.58
N GLY A 91 12.98 9.54 -12.51
CA GLY A 91 13.48 8.88 -11.29
C GLY A 91 13.21 7.37 -11.28
N ASP A 92 13.81 6.70 -10.31
CA ASP A 92 13.92 5.25 -10.26
C ASP A 92 12.84 4.56 -9.43
N ILE A 93 11.79 5.31 -9.03
CA ILE A 93 10.65 4.72 -8.31
C ILE A 93 9.77 3.99 -9.31
N MET A 94 9.50 2.71 -9.06
CA MET A 94 8.67 1.85 -9.87
C MET A 94 7.55 1.23 -9.05
N GLY A 95 6.38 1.05 -9.67
CA GLY A 95 5.22 0.39 -9.10
C GLY A 95 5.11 -1.06 -9.59
N HIS A 96 4.69 -1.95 -8.71
CA HIS A 96 4.50 -3.38 -9.00
C HIS A 96 3.08 -3.80 -8.60
N ARG A 97 2.08 -3.23 -9.29
CA ARG A 97 0.65 -3.39 -8.97
C ARG A 97 0.14 -4.83 -9.12
N ASN A 98 0.65 -5.57 -10.11
CA ASN A 98 0.25 -6.95 -10.39
C ASN A 98 -1.29 -7.13 -10.43
N GLU A 99 -1.97 -6.29 -11.22
CA GLU A 99 -3.43 -6.26 -11.41
C GLU A 99 -4.26 -5.90 -10.17
N ARG A 100 -3.62 -5.56 -9.04
CA ARG A 100 -4.32 -5.14 -7.82
C ARG A 100 -4.87 -3.73 -7.93
N CYS A 101 -5.92 -3.46 -7.15
CA CYS A 101 -6.52 -2.12 -7.04
C CYS A 101 -5.81 -1.28 -5.98
N LEU A 102 -5.85 0.04 -6.15
CA LEU A 102 -5.48 1.03 -5.15
C LEU A 102 -6.74 1.67 -4.56
N ILE A 103 -6.88 1.60 -3.25
CA ILE A 103 -7.93 2.32 -2.52
C ILE A 103 -7.29 3.50 -1.80
N HIS A 104 -7.83 4.70 -2.03
CA HIS A 104 -7.31 5.94 -1.44
C HIS A 104 -8.37 6.58 -0.54
N PHE A 105 -8.11 6.61 0.76
CA PHE A 105 -8.96 7.26 1.74
C PHE A 105 -8.39 8.62 2.14
N ASP A 106 -9.17 9.70 1.99
CA ASP A 106 -8.85 11.02 2.51
C ASP A 106 -9.75 11.33 3.71
N THR A 107 -9.16 11.50 4.87
CA THR A 107 -9.85 11.78 6.14
C THR A 107 -9.71 13.23 6.60
N GLU A 108 -8.87 14.03 5.94
CA GLU A 108 -8.49 15.38 6.37
C GLU A 108 -9.18 16.46 5.55
N GLN A 109 -9.34 16.27 4.25
CA GLN A 109 -9.77 17.32 3.32
C GLN A 109 -11.28 17.27 3.07
N GLY A 110 -11.84 18.43 2.72
CA GLY A 110 -13.22 18.51 2.22
C GLY A 110 -13.31 17.96 0.78
N PHE A 111 -14.51 17.59 0.37
CA PHE A 111 -14.80 16.85 -0.88
C PHE A 111 -14.11 17.43 -2.12
N TRP A 112 -14.17 18.76 -2.29
CA TRP A 112 -13.57 19.45 -3.43
C TRP A 112 -12.03 19.31 -3.46
N HIS A 113 -11.39 19.45 -2.29
CA HIS A 113 -9.93 19.31 -2.19
C HIS A 113 -9.49 17.86 -2.40
N SER A 114 -10.19 16.89 -1.80
CA SER A 114 -9.94 15.47 -2.01
C SER A 114 -10.06 15.10 -3.49
N GLN A 115 -11.09 15.58 -4.19
CA GLN A 115 -11.25 15.33 -5.63
C GLN A 115 -10.04 15.84 -6.44
N ARG A 116 -9.50 17.01 -6.08
CA ARG A 116 -8.30 17.55 -6.74
C ARG A 116 -7.06 16.69 -6.50
N VAL A 117 -6.90 16.15 -5.29
CA VAL A 117 -5.82 15.21 -4.96
C VAL A 117 -5.96 13.94 -5.81
N PHE A 118 -7.17 13.38 -5.89
CA PHE A 118 -7.42 12.17 -6.65
C PHE A 118 -7.18 12.36 -8.16
N LYS A 119 -7.66 13.46 -8.74
CA LYS A 119 -7.34 13.83 -10.12
C LYS A 119 -5.85 13.97 -10.37
N LYS A 120 -5.11 14.51 -9.38
CA LYS A 120 -3.66 14.63 -9.48
C LYS A 120 -2.97 13.27 -9.54
N VAL A 121 -3.47 12.26 -8.84
CA VAL A 121 -2.97 10.88 -8.94
C VAL A 121 -3.21 10.31 -10.34
N GLU A 122 -4.40 10.50 -10.92
CA GLU A 122 -4.71 10.07 -12.30
C GLU A 122 -3.79 10.76 -13.31
N ASP A 123 -3.58 12.07 -13.17
CA ASP A 123 -2.66 12.83 -14.04
C ASP A 123 -1.23 12.29 -13.93
N MET A 124 -0.76 11.96 -12.72
CA MET A 124 0.57 11.41 -12.47
C MET A 124 0.70 9.98 -13.02
N ALA A 125 -0.34 9.18 -12.93
CA ALA A 125 -0.38 7.85 -13.52
C ALA A 125 -0.40 7.88 -15.04
N GLY A 126 -0.93 8.95 -15.65
CA GLY A 126 -1.07 9.10 -17.10
C GLY A 126 -2.27 8.35 -17.68
N PHE A 127 -3.21 7.89 -16.85
CA PHE A 127 -4.44 7.23 -17.30
C PHE A 127 -5.55 7.36 -16.26
N LYS A 128 -6.78 7.07 -16.70
CA LYS A 128 -7.96 6.98 -15.84
C LYS A 128 -8.50 5.57 -15.93
N ASP A 129 -8.47 4.88 -14.80
CA ASP A 129 -9.04 3.54 -14.67
C ASP A 129 -9.86 3.48 -13.36
N LEU A 130 -11.17 3.63 -13.52
CA LEU A 130 -12.10 3.59 -12.40
C LEU A 130 -12.21 2.19 -11.75
N GLY A 131 -11.78 1.14 -12.44
CA GLY A 131 -11.78 -0.22 -11.92
C GLY A 131 -10.64 -0.49 -10.94
N CYS A 132 -9.46 0.07 -11.18
CA CYS A 132 -8.28 -0.19 -10.34
C CYS A 132 -7.92 0.95 -9.38
N TYR A 133 -8.54 2.13 -9.46
CA TYR A 133 -8.33 3.24 -8.55
C TYR A 133 -9.65 3.69 -7.91
N GLN A 134 -9.86 3.36 -6.65
CA GLN A 134 -11.05 3.72 -5.89
C GLN A 134 -10.71 4.77 -4.85
N THR A 135 -11.52 5.84 -4.75
CA THR A 135 -11.23 7.01 -3.92
C THR A 135 -12.41 7.37 -3.03
N TYR A 136 -12.11 7.65 -1.77
CA TYR A 136 -13.11 7.94 -0.75
C TYR A 136 -12.71 9.15 0.09
N ALA A 137 -13.57 10.18 0.15
CA ALA A 137 -13.42 11.35 1.03
C ALA A 137 -14.26 11.12 2.30
N LEU A 138 -13.61 10.80 3.42
CA LEU A 138 -14.26 10.36 4.65
C LEU A 138 -14.43 11.45 5.71
N ARG A 139 -13.95 12.67 5.47
CA ARG A 139 -13.99 13.76 6.47
C ARG A 139 -15.41 14.07 6.96
N THR A 140 -16.39 14.05 6.08
CA THR A 140 -17.79 14.39 6.39
C THR A 140 -18.56 13.24 7.04
N ILE A 141 -17.98 12.04 7.04
CA ILE A 141 -18.61 10.84 7.60
C ILE A 141 -18.29 10.75 9.08
N ASN A 142 -19.32 10.59 9.92
CA ASN A 142 -19.18 10.37 11.35
C ASN A 142 -18.33 9.13 11.63
N TYR A 143 -17.48 9.17 12.69
CA TYR A 143 -16.59 8.05 13.03
C TYR A 143 -17.33 6.72 13.23
N LYS A 144 -18.56 6.75 13.81
CA LYS A 144 -19.40 5.54 13.97
C LYS A 144 -19.87 4.95 12.64
N GLN A 145 -19.98 5.77 11.59
CA GLN A 145 -20.35 5.32 10.24
C GLN A 145 -19.13 4.80 9.46
N ARG A 146 -17.91 5.23 9.84
CA ARG A 146 -16.67 4.74 9.22
C ARG A 146 -16.30 3.33 9.67
N LEU A 147 -16.86 2.86 10.79
CA LEU A 147 -16.59 1.55 11.39
C LEU A 147 -17.61 0.48 10.99
N ARG A 148 -18.60 0.81 10.17
CA ARG A 148 -19.60 -0.10 9.61
C ARG A 148 -19.26 -0.45 8.16
#